data_6282f5d9ee7b2029191405848d2e91e6
#
_entry.id   6282f5d9ee7b2029191405848d2e91e6
#
_cell.length_a   1.000
_cell.length_b   1.000
_cell.length_c   1.000
_cell.angle_alpha   90.00
_cell.angle_beta   90.00
_cell.angle_gamma   90.00
#
_symmetry.space_group_name_H-M   'P 1'
#
loop_
_entity.id
_entity.type
_entity.pdbx_description
1 polymer ?
#
loop_
_entity_poly.entity_id
_entity_poly.type
_entity_poly.pdbx_seq_one_letter_code
_entity_poly.pdbx_strand_id
1 'polypeptide(L)'
;NEHIKSNTEEIYDVTGAGDTVIALFSAAIAAENNYIDSAHFANIGASIVVKKTGTASLTSTELIKSINSKKLIKILNKNNIKSTVNKWKNNNLKIGFTNGCFDLIHSGHIDMFIKASELCDRLIVGINSDQSIKRLKGNQRPLLDLEARQKLLSALDMIDAIISFKEDTPLKLIKIIKPDILFKGADYQIKEII
;
A
#
# COMPACT_ATOMS: atom_id res chain seq x y z
N ASN A 1 -19.67 16.31 6.98
CA ASN A 1 -20.26 15.38 6.01
C ASN A 1 -19.12 14.80 5.17
N GLU A 2 -18.83 13.52 5.36
CA GLU A 2 -17.85 12.80 4.57
C GLU A 2 -18.58 11.96 3.51
N HIS A 3 -18.19 12.08 2.25
CA HIS A 3 -18.78 11.33 1.14
C HIS A 3 -17.87 10.16 0.80
N ILE A 4 -18.32 8.95 1.10
CA ILE A 4 -17.60 7.71 0.76
C ILE A 4 -18.05 7.26 -0.62
N LYS A 5 -17.15 7.38 -1.62
CA LYS A 5 -17.44 6.93 -2.99
C LYS A 5 -17.51 5.41 -3.07
N SER A 6 -18.45 4.89 -3.84
CA SER A 6 -18.47 3.49 -4.24
C SER A 6 -17.23 3.17 -5.08
N ASN A 7 -16.59 2.02 -4.81
CA ASN A 7 -15.42 1.55 -5.55
C ASN A 7 -15.75 0.50 -6.60
N THR A 8 -16.99 0.46 -7.09
CA THR A 8 -17.47 -0.57 -8.02
C THR A 8 -17.50 -0.03 -9.43
N GLU A 9 -16.72 -0.62 -10.32
CA GLU A 9 -16.73 -0.31 -11.76
C GLU A 9 -17.85 -1.08 -12.51
N GLU A 10 -18.29 -2.22 -11.96
CA GLU A 10 -19.36 -3.06 -12.53
C GLU A 10 -20.41 -3.35 -11.47
N ILE A 11 -21.66 -2.97 -11.73
CA ILE A 11 -22.83 -3.24 -10.88
C ILE A 11 -23.77 -4.15 -11.68
N TYR A 12 -24.02 -5.36 -11.16
CA TYR A 12 -24.96 -6.30 -11.76
C TYR A 12 -26.36 -6.20 -11.13
N ASP A 13 -26.42 -6.13 -9.81
CA ASP A 13 -27.68 -6.04 -9.06
C ASP A 13 -27.45 -5.31 -7.73
N VAL A 14 -28.33 -4.38 -7.38
CA VAL A 14 -28.27 -3.63 -6.12
C VAL A 14 -29.13 -4.23 -5.02
N THR A 15 -29.84 -5.32 -5.30
CA THR A 15 -30.76 -5.97 -4.35
C THR A 15 -29.98 -6.53 -3.16
N GLY A 16 -30.36 -6.14 -1.94
CA GLY A 16 -29.69 -6.55 -0.70
C GLY A 16 -28.43 -5.77 -0.34
N ALA A 17 -27.99 -4.81 -1.18
CA ALA A 17 -26.83 -3.99 -0.86
C ALA A 17 -27.05 -3.14 0.39
N GLY A 18 -28.23 -2.55 0.56
CA GLY A 18 -28.60 -1.77 1.75
C GLY A 18 -28.60 -2.60 3.02
N ASP A 19 -29.14 -3.81 2.99
CA ASP A 19 -29.16 -4.73 4.12
C ASP A 19 -27.73 -5.13 4.53
N THR A 20 -26.87 -5.36 3.53
CA THR A 20 -25.45 -5.65 3.76
C THR A 20 -24.72 -4.46 4.41
N VAL A 21 -25.00 -3.23 3.96
CA VAL A 21 -24.42 -2.01 4.57
C VAL A 21 -24.83 -1.91 6.03
N ILE A 22 -26.12 -2.05 6.34
CA ILE A 22 -26.63 -1.94 7.71
C ILE A 22 -26.02 -3.02 8.60
N ALA A 23 -26.01 -4.28 8.15
CA ALA A 23 -25.47 -5.40 8.91
C ALA A 23 -23.99 -5.21 9.25
N LEU A 24 -23.16 -4.88 8.26
CA LEU A 24 -21.72 -4.71 8.46
C LEU A 24 -21.38 -3.45 9.25
N PHE A 25 -22.11 -2.35 9.02
CA PHE A 25 -21.94 -1.13 9.79
C PHE A 25 -22.23 -1.34 11.25
N SER A 26 -23.39 -1.98 11.56
CA SER A 26 -23.78 -2.30 12.95
C SER A 26 -22.81 -3.25 13.62
N ALA A 27 -22.32 -4.28 12.91
CA ALA A 27 -21.33 -5.21 13.43
C ALA A 27 -20.00 -4.50 13.73
N ALA A 28 -19.55 -3.59 12.85
CA ALA A 28 -18.31 -2.82 13.07
C ALA A 28 -18.42 -1.86 14.25
N ILE A 29 -19.57 -1.19 14.42
CA ILE A 29 -19.84 -0.33 15.59
C ILE A 29 -19.87 -1.18 16.88
N ALA A 30 -20.51 -2.35 16.87
CA ALA A 30 -20.53 -3.25 18.00
C ALA A 30 -19.13 -3.78 18.38
N ALA A 31 -18.18 -3.79 17.43
CA ALA A 31 -16.76 -4.07 17.65
C ALA A 31 -15.93 -2.82 18.00
N GLU A 32 -16.57 -1.76 18.49
CA GLU A 32 -15.95 -0.52 18.97
C GLU A 32 -15.17 0.28 17.91
N ASN A 33 -15.43 0.05 16.62
CA ASN A 33 -14.84 0.87 15.56
C ASN A 33 -15.54 2.25 15.50
N ASN A 34 -14.81 3.27 15.04
CA ASN A 34 -15.39 4.60 14.80
C ASN A 34 -16.34 4.58 13.58
N TYR A 35 -17.21 5.58 13.48
CA TYR A 35 -18.25 5.68 12.43
C TYR A 35 -17.68 5.69 11.01
N ILE A 36 -16.54 6.33 10.80
CA ILE A 36 -15.92 6.48 9.47
C ILE A 36 -15.37 5.13 8.98
N ASP A 37 -14.61 4.43 9.83
CA ASP A 37 -14.06 3.11 9.50
C ASP A 37 -15.16 2.08 9.33
N SER A 38 -16.20 2.14 10.18
CA SER A 38 -17.39 1.28 10.07
C SER A 38 -18.12 1.49 8.73
N ALA A 39 -18.26 2.74 8.29
CA ALA A 39 -18.87 3.06 7.00
C ALA A 39 -18.00 2.59 5.81
N HIS A 40 -16.68 2.72 5.90
CA HIS A 40 -15.76 2.16 4.90
C HIS A 40 -15.86 0.64 4.82
N PHE A 41 -15.90 -0.04 5.96
CA PHE A 41 -16.04 -1.49 6.03
C PHE A 41 -17.36 -1.97 5.42
N ALA A 42 -18.48 -1.31 5.75
CA ALA A 42 -19.79 -1.60 5.19
C ALA A 42 -19.83 -1.37 3.66
N ASN A 43 -19.19 -0.31 3.17
CA ASN A 43 -19.10 -0.01 1.73
C ASN A 43 -18.29 -1.08 0.96
N ILE A 44 -17.26 -1.66 1.59
CA ILE A 44 -16.52 -2.79 0.99
C ILE A 44 -17.45 -3.99 0.81
N GLY A 45 -18.22 -4.36 1.84
CA GLY A 45 -19.16 -5.48 1.76
C GLY A 45 -20.25 -5.27 0.71
N ALA A 46 -20.84 -4.09 0.67
CA ALA A 46 -21.82 -3.73 -0.36
C ALA A 46 -21.23 -3.84 -1.78
N SER A 47 -19.97 -3.41 -1.98
CA SER A 47 -19.29 -3.51 -3.27
C SER A 47 -19.06 -4.94 -3.77
N ILE A 48 -19.08 -5.92 -2.88
CA ILE A 48 -19.01 -7.35 -3.22
C ILE A 48 -20.39 -7.87 -3.64
N VAL A 49 -21.43 -7.50 -2.89
CA VAL A 49 -22.79 -7.99 -3.10
C VAL A 49 -23.36 -7.48 -4.42
N VAL A 50 -23.16 -6.20 -4.79
CA VAL A 50 -23.66 -5.63 -6.04
C VAL A 50 -23.02 -6.24 -7.31
N LYS A 51 -21.96 -7.02 -7.17
CA LYS A 51 -21.33 -7.80 -8.26
C LYS A 51 -21.95 -9.18 -8.44
N LYS A 52 -22.91 -9.55 -7.60
CA LYS A 52 -23.62 -10.84 -7.67
C LYS A 52 -25.03 -10.61 -8.18
N THR A 53 -25.61 -11.62 -8.81
CA THR A 53 -26.98 -11.56 -9.32
C THR A 53 -27.97 -11.96 -8.22
N GLY A 54 -29.04 -11.21 -8.03
CA GLY A 54 -30.08 -11.47 -7.01
C GLY A 54 -29.65 -11.15 -5.58
N THR A 55 -30.47 -11.56 -4.60
CA THR A 55 -30.17 -11.41 -3.18
C THR A 55 -29.02 -12.35 -2.78
N ALA A 56 -27.80 -11.85 -2.83
CA ALA A 56 -26.62 -12.65 -2.54
C ALA A 56 -26.11 -12.40 -1.10
N SER A 57 -25.77 -13.46 -0.41
CA SER A 57 -25.09 -13.38 0.88
C SER A 57 -23.61 -13.06 0.71
N LEU A 58 -23.05 -12.35 1.70
CA LEU A 58 -21.63 -12.06 1.81
C LEU A 58 -20.99 -13.05 2.78
N THR A 59 -19.92 -13.73 2.35
CA THR A 59 -19.13 -14.59 3.23
C THR A 59 -17.95 -13.84 3.86
N SER A 60 -17.52 -14.25 5.05
CA SER A 60 -16.31 -13.70 5.70
C SER A 60 -15.07 -13.85 4.81
N THR A 61 -14.95 -14.96 4.10
CA THR A 61 -13.84 -15.22 3.18
C THR A 61 -13.79 -14.21 2.02
N GLU A 62 -14.94 -13.87 1.42
CA GLU A 62 -15.03 -12.86 0.35
C GLU A 62 -14.70 -11.48 0.87
N LEU A 63 -15.18 -11.14 2.07
CA LEU A 63 -14.90 -9.86 2.70
C LEU A 63 -13.40 -9.71 2.99
N ILE A 64 -12.78 -10.71 3.64
CA ILE A 64 -11.34 -10.73 3.90
C ILE A 64 -10.53 -10.66 2.60
N LYS A 65 -10.93 -11.41 1.58
CA LYS A 65 -10.27 -11.40 0.26
C LYS A 65 -10.37 -10.01 -0.40
N SER A 66 -11.51 -9.34 -0.30
CA SER A 66 -11.71 -7.99 -0.82
C SER A 66 -10.92 -6.93 -0.06
N ILE A 67 -10.86 -7.03 1.27
CA ILE A 67 -10.02 -6.17 2.11
C ILE A 67 -8.54 -6.37 1.75
N ASN A 68 -8.12 -7.61 1.57
CA ASN A 68 -6.75 -7.96 1.21
C ASN A 68 -6.41 -7.62 -0.25
N SER A 69 -7.36 -7.65 -1.18
CA SER A 69 -7.14 -7.23 -2.58
C SER A 69 -6.92 -5.71 -2.71
N LYS A 70 -7.44 -4.90 -1.79
CA LYS A 70 -7.04 -3.48 -1.66
C LYS A 70 -5.57 -3.30 -1.29
N LYS A 71 -4.90 -4.33 -0.76
CA LYS A 71 -3.44 -4.33 -0.53
C LYS A 71 -2.61 -4.26 -1.82
N LEU A 72 -3.18 -4.58 -2.99
CA LEU A 72 -2.49 -4.45 -4.28
C LEU A 72 -2.35 -3.00 -4.79
N ILE A 73 -3.01 -2.02 -4.16
CA ILE A 73 -2.85 -0.59 -4.48
C ILE A 73 -1.63 0.02 -3.75
N LYS A 74 -0.69 -0.79 -3.31
CA LYS A 74 0.57 -0.29 -2.72
C LYS A 74 1.52 0.29 -3.76
N ILE A 75 1.36 -0.06 -5.04
CA ILE A 75 2.23 0.43 -6.11
C ILE A 75 1.74 1.80 -6.54
N LEU A 76 2.50 2.83 -6.16
CA LEU A 76 2.22 4.22 -6.46
C LEU A 76 3.07 4.73 -7.63
N ASN A 77 2.58 5.78 -8.27
CA ASN A 77 3.29 6.52 -9.30
C ASN A 77 3.52 7.99 -8.88
N LYS A 78 4.22 8.76 -9.72
CA LYS A 78 4.54 10.18 -9.42
C LYS A 78 3.30 11.07 -9.27
N ASN A 79 2.16 10.68 -9.85
CA ASN A 79 0.94 11.49 -9.80
C ASN A 79 0.18 11.31 -8.48
N ASN A 80 0.19 10.09 -7.93
CA ASN A 80 -0.59 9.76 -6.74
C ASN A 80 0.22 9.71 -5.43
N ILE A 81 1.57 9.59 -5.49
CA ILE A 81 2.39 9.56 -4.26
C ILE A 81 2.21 10.82 -3.42
N LYS A 82 2.17 12.01 -4.04
CA LYS A 82 2.04 13.28 -3.32
C LYS A 82 0.71 13.39 -2.60
N SER A 83 -0.39 13.01 -3.25
CA SER A 83 -1.74 13.03 -2.64
C SER A 83 -1.84 12.01 -1.51
N THR A 84 -1.28 10.81 -1.68
CA THR A 84 -1.25 9.76 -0.64
C THR A 84 -0.47 10.22 0.59
N VAL A 85 0.74 10.75 0.38
CA VAL A 85 1.59 11.28 1.45
C VAL A 85 0.90 12.44 2.19
N ASN A 86 0.30 13.38 1.46
CA ASN A 86 -0.43 14.49 2.07
C ASN A 86 -1.61 13.99 2.93
N LYS A 87 -2.36 12.99 2.44
CA LYS A 87 -3.44 12.38 3.23
C LYS A 87 -2.91 11.77 4.52
N TRP A 88 -1.78 11.07 4.50
CA TRP A 88 -1.17 10.49 5.70
C TRP A 88 -0.69 11.57 6.68
N LYS A 89 -0.03 12.61 6.18
CA LYS A 89 0.45 13.73 7.02
C LYS A 89 -0.70 14.52 7.66
N ASN A 90 -1.79 14.73 6.92
CA ASN A 90 -2.98 15.40 7.47
C ASN A 90 -3.64 14.58 8.60
N ASN A 91 -3.40 13.27 8.63
CA ASN A 91 -3.82 12.39 9.73
C ASN A 91 -2.71 12.19 10.80
N ASN A 92 -1.68 13.04 10.79
CA ASN A 92 -0.53 13.00 11.71
C ASN A 92 0.24 11.67 11.71
N LEU A 93 0.21 10.91 10.59
CA LEU A 93 0.92 9.65 10.48
C LEU A 93 2.39 9.88 10.16
N LYS A 94 3.26 9.21 10.91
CA LYS A 94 4.70 9.23 10.75
C LYS A 94 5.14 8.39 9.56
N ILE A 95 5.85 8.96 8.61
CA ILE A 95 6.23 8.34 7.36
C ILE A 95 7.69 7.92 7.37
N GLY A 96 7.92 6.62 7.21
CA GLY A 96 9.23 6.04 6.96
C GLY A 96 9.50 5.86 5.47
N PHE A 97 10.74 5.99 5.05
CA PHE A 97 11.16 5.74 3.69
C PHE A 97 12.45 4.93 3.66
N THR A 98 12.48 3.93 2.81
CA THR A 98 13.72 3.22 2.44
C THR A 98 13.78 3.06 0.93
N ASN A 99 14.97 2.78 0.38
CA ASN A 99 15.13 2.52 -1.04
C ASN A 99 16.18 1.46 -1.33
N GLY A 100 16.03 0.80 -2.47
CA GLY A 100 16.97 -0.21 -2.95
C GLY A 100 16.61 -0.80 -4.29
N CYS A 101 17.46 -1.66 -4.79
CA CYS A 101 17.21 -2.42 -6.02
C CYS A 101 16.22 -3.55 -5.78
N PHE A 102 16.31 -4.21 -4.63
CA PHE A 102 15.49 -5.38 -4.25
C PHE A 102 15.40 -6.41 -5.37
N ASP A 103 16.55 -6.66 -6.00
CA ASP A 103 16.68 -7.59 -7.13
C ASP A 103 16.40 -9.03 -6.69
N LEU A 104 16.98 -9.42 -5.55
CA LEU A 104 16.63 -10.62 -4.80
C LEU A 104 16.36 -10.23 -3.35
N ILE A 105 15.15 -10.54 -2.87
CA ILE A 105 14.79 -10.33 -1.48
C ILE A 105 15.39 -11.45 -0.63
N HIS A 106 16.00 -11.10 0.49
CA HIS A 106 16.57 -12.01 1.47
C HIS A 106 16.17 -11.59 2.91
N SER A 107 16.48 -12.44 3.89
CA SER A 107 16.09 -12.22 5.29
C SER A 107 16.50 -10.83 5.82
N GLY A 108 17.70 -10.35 5.51
CA GLY A 108 18.16 -9.02 5.93
C GLY A 108 17.28 -7.86 5.41
N HIS A 109 16.68 -7.98 4.21
CA HIS A 109 15.68 -7.02 3.76
C HIS A 109 14.40 -7.10 4.58
N ILE A 110 13.94 -8.32 4.88
CA ILE A 110 12.73 -8.54 5.69
C ILE A 110 12.91 -7.96 7.09
N ASP A 111 14.04 -8.26 7.75
CA ASP A 111 14.36 -7.74 9.08
C ASP A 111 14.40 -6.20 9.10
N MET A 112 14.96 -5.58 8.05
CA MET A 112 14.96 -4.13 7.91
C MET A 112 13.54 -3.58 7.77
N PHE A 113 12.67 -4.19 6.95
CA PHE A 113 11.30 -3.74 6.77
C PHE A 113 10.48 -3.89 8.05
N ILE A 114 10.64 -4.99 8.79
CA ILE A 114 9.98 -5.21 10.09
C ILE A 114 10.39 -4.09 11.05
N LYS A 115 11.68 -3.89 11.29
CA LYS A 115 12.18 -2.85 12.18
C LYS A 115 11.78 -1.44 11.75
N ALA A 116 11.75 -1.17 10.44
CA ALA A 116 11.32 0.12 9.93
C ALA A 116 9.82 0.36 10.19
N SER A 117 8.98 -0.66 10.02
CA SER A 117 7.53 -0.56 10.27
C SER A 117 7.18 -0.37 11.75
N GLU A 118 8.03 -0.81 12.68
CA GLU A 118 7.86 -0.57 14.11
C GLU A 118 8.13 0.89 14.53
N LEU A 119 8.86 1.64 13.70
CA LEU A 119 9.30 3.01 13.99
C LEU A 119 8.49 4.10 13.27
N CYS A 120 7.58 3.70 12.38
CA CYS A 120 6.73 4.62 11.62
C CYS A 120 5.33 4.03 11.42
N ASP A 121 4.34 4.89 11.15
CA ASP A 121 2.96 4.47 10.89
C ASP A 121 2.76 4.02 9.45
N ARG A 122 3.58 4.52 8.51
CA ARG A 122 3.54 4.20 7.08
C ARG A 122 4.95 4.05 6.52
N LEU A 123 5.24 2.88 5.96
CA LEU A 123 6.53 2.60 5.32
C LEU A 123 6.40 2.67 3.79
N ILE A 124 7.17 3.56 3.19
CA ILE A 124 7.30 3.70 1.73
C ILE A 124 8.62 3.09 1.28
N VAL A 125 8.56 2.24 0.26
CA VAL A 125 9.73 1.64 -0.37
C VAL A 125 9.95 2.22 -1.77
N GLY A 126 11.06 2.91 -1.95
CA GLY A 126 11.57 3.35 -3.25
C GLY A 126 12.33 2.22 -3.95
N ILE A 127 11.92 1.85 -5.17
CA ILE A 127 12.57 0.79 -5.93
C ILE A 127 13.22 1.33 -7.20
N ASN A 128 14.50 0.99 -7.43
CA ASN A 128 15.20 1.37 -8.65
C ASN A 128 14.57 0.70 -9.89
N SER A 129 14.38 1.46 -10.97
CA SER A 129 13.97 0.91 -12.27
C SER A 129 15.06 -0.02 -12.83
N ASP A 130 14.70 -0.91 -13.77
CA ASP A 130 15.65 -1.82 -14.39
C ASP A 130 16.80 -1.08 -15.06
N GLN A 131 16.52 0.06 -15.71
CA GLN A 131 17.55 0.91 -16.31
C GLN A 131 18.52 1.48 -15.26
N SER A 132 18.02 1.91 -14.10
CA SER A 132 18.86 2.39 -13.01
C SER A 132 19.74 1.25 -12.47
N ILE A 133 19.20 0.05 -12.30
CA ILE A 133 19.97 -1.11 -11.82
C ILE A 133 21.05 -1.49 -12.82
N LYS A 134 20.76 -1.51 -14.12
CA LYS A 134 21.77 -1.78 -15.16
C LYS A 134 22.95 -0.81 -15.07
N ARG A 135 22.70 0.47 -14.85
CA ARG A 135 23.78 1.46 -14.67
C ARG A 135 24.58 1.23 -13.38
N LEU A 136 23.92 0.86 -12.29
CA LEU A 136 24.56 0.70 -10.98
C LEU A 136 25.29 -0.64 -10.80
N LYS A 137 24.75 -1.73 -11.39
CA LYS A 137 25.20 -3.10 -11.13
C LYS A 137 25.63 -3.88 -12.39
N GLY A 138 25.59 -3.22 -13.55
CA GLY A 138 25.95 -3.85 -14.83
C GLY A 138 24.79 -4.47 -15.59
N ASN A 139 25.04 -4.78 -16.89
CA ASN A 139 23.99 -5.18 -17.85
C ASN A 139 23.31 -6.53 -17.54
N GLN A 140 23.92 -7.40 -16.72
CA GLN A 140 23.35 -8.67 -16.32
C GLN A 140 22.34 -8.54 -15.15
N ARG A 141 22.09 -7.32 -14.68
CA ARG A 141 21.14 -7.01 -13.61
C ARG A 141 20.06 -6.06 -14.12
N PRO A 142 18.85 -6.12 -13.57
CA PRO A 142 18.36 -7.02 -12.51
C PRO A 142 18.09 -8.43 -13.03
N LEU A 143 17.98 -9.42 -12.12
CA LEU A 143 17.52 -10.78 -12.42
C LEU A 143 16.00 -10.82 -12.57
N LEU A 144 15.29 -10.05 -11.75
CA LEU A 144 13.85 -9.88 -11.80
C LEU A 144 13.52 -8.49 -12.34
N ASP A 145 12.58 -8.42 -13.29
CA ASP A 145 12.11 -7.16 -13.81
C ASP A 145 11.39 -6.32 -12.74
N LEU A 146 11.13 -5.05 -13.04
CA LEU A 146 10.51 -4.13 -12.11
C LEU A 146 9.15 -4.61 -11.62
N GLU A 147 8.34 -5.18 -12.51
CA GLU A 147 6.99 -5.64 -12.19
C GLU A 147 7.03 -6.80 -11.18
N ALA A 148 7.88 -7.80 -11.41
CA ALA A 148 8.06 -8.91 -10.49
C ALA A 148 8.57 -8.45 -9.12
N ARG A 149 9.54 -7.53 -9.09
CA ARG A 149 10.08 -6.97 -7.84
C ARG A 149 9.03 -6.16 -7.07
N GLN A 150 8.23 -5.36 -7.76
CA GLN A 150 7.11 -4.63 -7.15
C GLN A 150 6.05 -5.57 -6.60
N LYS A 151 5.72 -6.64 -7.33
CA LYS A 151 4.75 -7.65 -6.89
C LYS A 151 5.21 -8.36 -5.62
N LEU A 152 6.48 -8.76 -5.54
CA LEU A 152 7.06 -9.38 -4.34
C LEU A 152 7.00 -8.45 -3.13
N LEU A 153 7.42 -7.19 -3.28
CA LEU A 153 7.36 -6.21 -2.20
C LEU A 153 5.91 -5.90 -1.78
N SER A 154 4.96 -5.87 -2.72
CA SER A 154 3.56 -5.59 -2.41
C SER A 154 2.89 -6.67 -1.56
N ALA A 155 3.41 -7.90 -1.59
CA ALA A 155 2.95 -9.01 -0.77
C ALA A 155 3.39 -8.92 0.69
N LEU A 156 4.35 -8.03 1.01
CA LEU A 156 4.86 -7.84 2.37
C LEU A 156 3.96 -6.87 3.14
N ASP A 157 3.37 -7.33 4.25
CA ASP A 157 2.40 -6.56 5.03
C ASP A 157 2.96 -5.28 5.65
N MET A 158 4.24 -5.29 6.03
CA MET A 158 4.92 -4.16 6.65
C MET A 158 5.18 -2.98 5.68
N ILE A 159 4.96 -3.15 4.36
CA ILE A 159 5.13 -2.08 3.38
C ILE A 159 3.77 -1.49 3.03
N ASP A 160 3.59 -0.17 3.17
CA ASP A 160 2.35 0.54 2.85
C ASP A 160 2.31 1.08 1.42
N ALA A 161 3.47 1.48 0.88
CA ALA A 161 3.56 1.97 -0.49
C ALA A 161 4.89 1.64 -1.15
N ILE A 162 4.84 1.46 -2.46
CA ILE A 162 5.99 1.19 -3.32
C ILE A 162 5.98 2.19 -4.45
N ILE A 163 7.13 2.81 -4.73
CA ILE A 163 7.27 3.73 -5.84
C ILE A 163 8.58 3.49 -6.58
N SER A 164 8.51 3.36 -7.90
CA SER A 164 9.71 3.21 -8.72
C SER A 164 10.30 4.56 -9.12
N PHE A 165 11.64 4.60 -9.24
CA PHE A 165 12.37 5.77 -9.71
C PHE A 165 13.47 5.36 -10.70
N LYS A 166 13.80 6.27 -11.63
CA LYS A 166 14.76 6.04 -12.72
C LYS A 166 16.13 6.63 -12.44
N GLU A 167 16.20 7.53 -11.49
CA GLU A 167 17.41 8.24 -11.07
C GLU A 167 18.35 7.28 -10.32
N ASP A 168 19.65 7.61 -10.28
CA ASP A 168 20.63 6.78 -9.58
C ASP A 168 20.56 6.97 -8.07
N THR A 169 20.00 8.10 -7.62
CA THR A 169 19.72 8.37 -6.20
C THR A 169 18.23 8.66 -5.96
N PRO A 170 17.67 8.35 -4.77
CA PRO A 170 16.27 8.58 -4.44
C PRO A 170 15.96 10.05 -4.08
N LEU A 171 16.90 10.98 -4.23
CA LEU A 171 16.80 12.36 -3.74
C LEU A 171 15.53 13.09 -4.20
N LYS A 172 15.12 12.91 -5.46
CA LYS A 172 13.87 13.51 -5.98
C LYS A 172 12.63 12.97 -5.26
N LEU A 173 12.60 11.67 -4.98
CA LEU A 173 11.50 11.06 -4.21
C LEU A 173 11.49 11.56 -2.77
N ILE A 174 12.64 11.61 -2.12
CA ILE A 174 12.77 12.13 -0.75
C ILE A 174 12.25 13.57 -0.65
N LYS A 175 12.58 14.43 -1.64
CA LYS A 175 12.08 15.82 -1.70
C LYS A 175 10.54 15.90 -1.88
N ILE A 176 9.93 14.93 -2.57
CA ILE A 176 8.47 14.87 -2.78
C ILE A 176 7.78 14.32 -1.53
N ILE A 177 8.29 13.22 -0.98
CA ILE A 177 7.70 12.49 0.15
C ILE A 177 7.92 13.25 1.45
N LYS A 178 9.12 13.84 1.63
CA LYS A 178 9.58 14.46 2.89
C LYS A 178 9.29 13.52 4.07
N PRO A 179 9.89 12.32 4.08
CA PRO A 179 9.65 11.34 5.14
C PRO A 179 10.17 11.86 6.48
N ASP A 180 9.58 11.37 7.57
CA ASP A 180 10.01 11.69 8.93
C ASP A 180 11.25 10.87 9.32
N ILE A 181 11.40 9.65 8.75
CA ILE A 181 12.54 8.77 8.98
C ILE A 181 13.03 8.18 7.66
N LEU A 182 14.37 8.19 7.48
CA LEU A 182 15.06 7.47 6.41
C LEU A 182 15.71 6.22 6.98
N PHE A 183 15.37 5.07 6.39
CA PHE A 183 15.97 3.78 6.77
C PHE A 183 16.99 3.34 5.72
N LYS A 184 18.12 2.82 6.17
CA LYS A 184 19.16 2.22 5.34
C LYS A 184 19.64 0.91 5.97
N GLY A 185 20.14 0.00 5.15
CA GLY A 185 20.81 -1.20 5.62
C GLY A 185 22.00 -0.87 6.52
N ALA A 186 22.35 -1.77 7.42
CA ALA A 186 23.44 -1.58 8.36
C ALA A 186 24.84 -1.49 7.72
N ASP A 187 24.94 -1.80 6.44
CA ASP A 187 26.14 -1.71 5.59
C ASP A 187 26.44 -0.28 5.10
N TYR A 188 25.51 0.68 5.31
CA TYR A 188 25.71 2.09 4.93
C TYR A 188 26.24 2.92 6.10
N GLN A 189 27.30 3.70 5.88
CA GLN A 189 27.73 4.72 6.82
C GLN A 189 26.86 5.97 6.69
N ILE A 190 26.62 6.68 7.81
CA ILE A 190 25.78 7.91 7.85
C ILE A 190 26.22 8.94 6.80
N LYS A 191 27.52 9.01 6.48
CA LYS A 191 28.10 9.93 5.47
C LYS A 191 27.72 9.56 4.04
N GLU A 192 27.22 8.36 3.79
CA GLU A 192 26.82 7.85 2.46
C GLU A 192 25.31 7.99 2.23
N ILE A 193 24.58 8.47 3.23
CA ILE A 193 23.14 8.71 3.16
C ILE A 193 22.95 10.13 2.60
N ILE A 194 22.49 10.21 1.36
CA ILE A 194 22.21 11.47 0.65
C ILE A 194 20.77 11.90 0.89
#